data_88089c036b3bef133031ac62a2f04d6e
#
_entry.id   88089c036b3bef133031ac62a2f04d6e
#
_cell.length_a   1.000
_cell.length_b   1.000
_cell.length_c   1.000
_cell.angle_alpha   90.00
_cell.angle_beta   90.00
_cell.angle_gamma   90.00
#
_symmetry.space_group_name_H-M   'P 1'
#
loop_
_entity.id
_entity.type
_entity.pdbx_description
1 polymer ?
#
loop_
_entity_poly.entity_id
_entity_poly.type
_entity_poly.pdbx_seq_one_letter_code
_entity_poly.pdbx_strand_id
1 'polypeptide(L)'
;MKKTIKMLMSSLLVAVGLAACGSNSSSSSTNAANRLTMTTFGELTTLDSADYDDVPSSDMMGQIFEGLYRVAANNKVELGMAAQEPKVSEDGLVYTFTLRDAKWSDGSAVKAQDFVFTYRKLVNPQEGHVAQSADVFKNAKKIRSGELPVEELGVKALDDKTLEITLENPAPYLPKLLTG
;
A
#
# COMPACT_ATOMS: atom_id res chain seq x y z
N MET A 1 -31.75 13.97 73.29
CA MET A 1 -30.65 14.73 72.64
C MET A 1 -29.33 13.93 72.46
N LYS A 2 -29.12 12.76 73.06
CA LYS A 2 -27.86 11.97 72.94
C LYS A 2 -27.82 10.96 71.79
N LYS A 3 -28.95 10.64 71.18
CA LYS A 3 -29.04 9.64 70.08
C LYS A 3 -28.85 10.25 68.68
N THR A 4 -29.13 11.54 68.49
CA THR A 4 -29.01 12.23 67.21
C THR A 4 -27.55 12.63 66.86
N ILE A 5 -26.71 12.81 67.85
CA ILE A 5 -25.29 13.19 67.66
C ILE A 5 -24.44 11.99 67.20
N LYS A 6 -24.81 10.75 67.58
CA LYS A 6 -24.10 9.55 67.14
C LYS A 6 -24.37 9.21 65.67
N MET A 7 -25.49 9.62 65.12
CA MET A 7 -25.86 9.33 63.73
C MET A 7 -25.22 10.34 62.75
N LEU A 8 -24.89 11.56 63.21
CA LEU A 8 -24.20 12.55 62.41
C LEU A 8 -22.70 12.35 62.30
N MET A 9 -22.08 11.63 63.25
CA MET A 9 -20.64 11.31 63.17
C MET A 9 -20.35 10.08 62.30
N SER A 10 -21.32 9.22 62.05
CA SER A 10 -21.14 8.02 61.20
C SER A 10 -21.23 8.33 59.71
N SER A 11 -21.88 9.45 59.32
CA SER A 11 -22.00 9.84 57.89
C SER A 11 -20.82 10.65 57.37
N LEU A 12 -19.94 11.15 58.24
CA LEU A 12 -18.79 11.96 57.86
C LEU A 12 -17.53 11.14 57.52
N LEU A 13 -17.51 9.83 57.88
CA LEU A 13 -16.35 8.97 57.69
C LEU A 13 -16.38 8.20 56.34
N VAL A 14 -17.50 8.26 55.60
CA VAL A 14 -17.62 7.57 54.30
C VAL A 14 -17.24 8.47 53.11
N ALA A 15 -17.12 9.78 53.32
CA ALA A 15 -16.83 10.72 52.25
C ALA A 15 -15.33 10.95 51.92
N VAL A 16 -14.40 10.36 52.69
CA VAL A 16 -12.94 10.57 52.51
C VAL A 16 -12.26 9.44 51.71
N GLY A 17 -12.97 8.40 51.36
CA GLY A 17 -12.41 7.20 50.73
C GLY A 17 -12.37 7.20 49.18
N LEU A 18 -12.94 8.18 48.48
CA LEU A 18 -13.05 8.16 47.01
C LEU A 18 -12.16 9.17 46.26
N ALA A 19 -11.22 9.83 46.95
CA ALA A 19 -10.35 10.82 46.32
C ALA A 19 -8.93 10.30 45.97
N ALA A 20 -8.69 8.99 45.99
CA ALA A 20 -7.35 8.39 45.83
C ALA A 20 -7.14 7.64 44.50
N CYS A 21 -7.90 7.92 43.45
CA CYS A 21 -7.63 7.46 42.08
C CYS A 21 -7.71 8.59 41.06
N GLY A 22 -7.06 9.70 41.39
CA GLY A 22 -6.78 10.77 40.45
C GLY A 22 -5.28 10.74 40.13
N SER A 23 -4.79 9.69 39.49
CA SER A 23 -3.50 9.76 38.79
C SER A 23 -3.69 10.76 37.67
N ASN A 24 -3.08 11.92 37.85
CA ASN A 24 -2.87 12.91 36.81
C ASN A 24 -1.99 12.29 35.72
N SER A 25 -2.59 11.45 34.88
CA SER A 25 -2.04 11.15 33.58
C SER A 25 -2.20 12.41 32.78
N SER A 26 -1.18 13.25 32.76
CA SER A 26 -0.98 14.24 31.71
C SER A 26 -0.94 13.49 30.39
N SER A 27 -2.08 13.12 29.86
CA SER A 27 -2.21 12.73 28.48
C SER A 27 -1.90 13.99 27.67
N SER A 28 -0.63 14.14 27.29
CA SER A 28 -0.32 14.96 26.14
C SER A 28 -1.21 14.44 25.02
N SER A 29 -2.26 15.17 24.69
CA SER A 29 -3.09 14.97 23.52
C SER A 29 -2.24 15.32 22.28
N THR A 30 -1.22 14.53 22.01
CA THR A 30 -0.65 14.44 20.67
C THR A 30 -1.77 13.88 19.81
N ASN A 31 -2.16 14.60 18.77
CA ASN A 31 -3.22 14.31 17.82
C ASN A 31 -3.35 12.80 17.50
N ALA A 32 -4.04 12.06 18.35
CA ALA A 32 -4.28 10.62 18.18
C ALA A 32 -5.18 10.35 16.95
N ALA A 33 -5.85 11.39 16.44
CA ALA A 33 -6.77 11.28 15.31
C ALA A 33 -6.09 10.92 13.96
N ASN A 34 -4.76 11.12 13.84
CA ASN A 34 -4.02 10.91 12.60
C ASN A 34 -2.93 9.83 12.73
N ARG A 35 -3.00 8.99 13.77
CA ARG A 35 -2.02 7.93 13.99
C ARG A 35 -2.70 6.56 13.90
N LEU A 36 -2.26 5.74 12.96
CA LEU A 36 -2.59 4.33 12.89
C LEU A 36 -1.44 3.52 13.50
N THR A 37 -1.76 2.63 14.44
CA THR A 37 -0.81 1.66 14.98
C THR A 37 -1.24 0.27 14.55
N MET A 38 -0.39 -0.41 13.82
CA MET A 38 -0.63 -1.78 13.35
C MET A 38 0.35 -2.73 14.04
N THR A 39 -0.08 -3.97 14.26
CA THR A 39 0.76 -5.05 14.74
C THR A 39 1.05 -6.00 13.60
N THR A 40 2.31 -6.35 13.41
CA THR A 40 2.77 -7.39 12.49
C THR A 40 3.42 -8.52 13.27
N PHE A 41 3.47 -9.72 12.68
CA PHE A 41 4.04 -10.92 13.32
C PHE A 41 5.54 -11.12 13.00
N GLY A 42 6.19 -10.17 12.35
CA GLY A 42 7.61 -10.21 12.00
C GLY A 42 8.22 -8.82 11.89
N GLU A 43 9.51 -8.77 11.69
CA GLU A 43 10.22 -7.52 11.43
C GLU A 43 9.96 -7.04 10.01
N LEU A 44 9.92 -5.72 9.83
CA LEU A 44 9.88 -5.08 8.53
C LEU A 44 11.32 -5.06 7.98
N THR A 45 11.56 -5.79 6.90
CA THR A 45 12.91 -5.91 6.31
C THR A 45 13.21 -4.81 5.32
N THR A 46 12.21 -4.41 4.53
CA THR A 46 12.38 -3.40 3.48
C THR A 46 11.07 -2.66 3.20
N LEU A 47 11.19 -1.48 2.60
CA LEU A 47 10.07 -0.74 1.97
C LEU A 47 10.31 -0.58 0.46
N ASP A 48 11.20 -1.36 -0.12
CA ASP A 48 11.42 -1.39 -1.55
C ASP A 48 10.37 -2.30 -2.22
N SER A 49 9.47 -1.70 -3.00
CA SER A 49 8.37 -2.41 -3.65
C SER A 49 8.82 -3.42 -4.72
N ALA A 50 10.09 -3.43 -5.10
CA ALA A 50 10.65 -4.37 -6.06
C ALA A 50 11.60 -5.41 -5.41
N ASP A 51 11.88 -5.30 -4.11
CA ASP A 51 12.87 -6.13 -3.41
C ASP A 51 12.37 -6.56 -2.03
N TYR A 52 11.30 -7.34 -1.98
CA TYR A 52 10.79 -7.94 -0.75
C TYR A 52 10.33 -9.38 -0.98
N ASP A 53 10.45 -10.21 0.05
CA ASP A 53 10.04 -11.61 0.06
C ASP A 53 9.32 -12.02 1.35
N ASP A 54 9.01 -11.04 2.22
CA ASP A 54 8.35 -11.26 3.50
C ASP A 54 6.96 -10.61 3.57
N VAL A 55 6.08 -11.20 4.38
CA VAL A 55 4.70 -10.75 4.54
C VAL A 55 4.60 -9.40 5.27
N PRO A 56 5.35 -9.12 6.36
CA PRO A 56 5.34 -7.81 6.99
C PRO A 56 5.65 -6.65 6.05
N SER A 57 6.65 -6.80 5.17
CA SER A 57 7.00 -5.80 4.16
C SER A 57 5.88 -5.64 3.13
N SER A 58 5.32 -6.75 2.62
CA SER A 58 4.17 -6.74 1.71
C SER A 58 2.95 -6.03 2.30
N ASP A 59 2.58 -6.37 3.54
CA ASP A 59 1.44 -5.75 4.23
C ASP A 59 1.64 -4.23 4.40
N MET A 60 2.85 -3.81 4.76
CA MET A 60 3.16 -2.39 4.92
C MET A 60 3.12 -1.66 3.58
N MET A 61 3.68 -2.25 2.52
CA MET A 61 3.67 -1.64 1.19
C MET A 61 2.25 -1.50 0.64
N GLY A 62 1.37 -2.46 0.89
CA GLY A 62 -0.06 -2.35 0.56
C GLY A 62 -0.79 -1.19 1.26
N GLN A 63 -0.20 -0.60 2.34
CA GLN A 63 -0.76 0.58 3.03
C GLN A 63 -0.20 1.91 2.52
N ILE A 64 0.96 1.92 1.89
CA ILE A 64 1.67 3.15 1.48
C ILE A 64 1.76 3.34 -0.03
N PHE A 65 1.63 2.26 -0.82
CA PHE A 65 1.59 2.30 -2.28
C PHE A 65 0.21 1.94 -2.81
N GLU A 66 -0.08 2.36 -4.02
CA GLU A 66 -1.31 2.00 -4.73
C GLU A 66 -0.96 1.60 -6.17
N GLY A 67 -1.39 0.40 -6.57
CA GLY A 67 -1.23 -0.11 -7.92
C GLY A 67 -2.17 0.54 -8.93
N LEU A 68 -2.11 0.12 -10.21
CA LEU A 68 -3.09 0.53 -11.22
C LEU A 68 -4.51 0.11 -10.84
N TYR A 69 -4.63 -1.04 -10.21
CA TYR A 69 -5.83 -1.52 -9.53
C TYR A 69 -5.56 -1.68 -8.03
N ARG A 70 -6.61 -1.93 -7.26
CA ARG A 70 -6.54 -2.25 -5.83
C ARG A 70 -7.53 -3.34 -5.48
N VAL A 71 -7.30 -4.02 -4.38
CA VAL A 71 -8.25 -4.97 -3.80
C VAL A 71 -9.12 -4.23 -2.78
N ALA A 72 -10.43 -4.18 -3.01
CA ALA A 72 -11.38 -3.62 -2.06
C ALA A 72 -11.67 -4.57 -0.89
N ALA A 73 -12.31 -4.06 0.18
CA ALA A 73 -12.64 -4.82 1.40
C ALA A 73 -13.49 -6.09 1.15
N ASN A 74 -14.19 -6.18 0.02
CA ASN A 74 -14.98 -7.35 -0.39
C ASN A 74 -14.20 -8.30 -1.33
N ASN A 75 -12.88 -8.17 -1.41
CA ASN A 75 -11.97 -8.89 -2.31
C ASN A 75 -12.24 -8.67 -3.81
N LYS A 76 -12.95 -7.62 -4.18
CA LYS A 76 -13.11 -7.23 -5.58
C LYS A 76 -11.93 -6.37 -6.02
N VAL A 77 -11.53 -6.57 -7.27
CA VAL A 77 -10.56 -5.70 -7.93
C VAL A 77 -11.29 -4.43 -8.39
N GLU A 78 -10.75 -3.27 -8.02
CA GLU A 78 -11.26 -1.95 -8.37
C GLU A 78 -10.13 -1.11 -8.97
N LEU A 79 -10.48 -0.03 -9.66
CA LEU A 79 -9.49 0.94 -10.13
C LEU A 79 -8.75 1.59 -8.95
N GLY A 80 -7.44 1.64 -9.03
CA GLY A 80 -6.52 2.31 -8.11
C GLY A 80 -5.99 3.60 -8.74
N MET A 81 -4.75 3.55 -9.21
CA MET A 81 -4.14 4.66 -9.95
C MET A 81 -4.65 4.82 -11.39
N ALA A 82 -5.27 3.80 -11.96
CA ALA A 82 -5.96 3.93 -13.24
C ALA A 82 -7.23 4.79 -13.08
N ALA A 83 -7.38 5.82 -13.93
CA ALA A 83 -8.55 6.72 -13.91
C ALA A 83 -9.81 6.06 -14.47
N GLN A 84 -9.65 5.06 -15.33
CA GLN A 84 -10.70 4.30 -15.99
C GLN A 84 -10.16 2.95 -16.45
N GLU A 85 -11.04 2.07 -16.94
CA GLU A 85 -10.59 0.82 -17.56
C GLU A 85 -9.68 1.10 -18.76
N PRO A 86 -8.62 0.30 -18.97
CA PRO A 86 -7.67 0.51 -20.06
C PRO A 86 -8.33 0.28 -21.43
N LYS A 87 -7.79 0.93 -22.44
CA LYS A 87 -8.04 0.53 -23.83
C LYS A 87 -7.23 -0.73 -24.09
N VAL A 88 -7.88 -1.76 -24.63
CA VAL A 88 -7.23 -3.05 -24.93
C VAL A 88 -7.26 -3.26 -26.44
N SER A 89 -6.13 -3.69 -27.02
CA SER A 89 -6.07 -4.05 -28.44
C SER A 89 -6.93 -5.28 -28.76
N GLU A 90 -7.29 -5.47 -30.02
CA GLU A 90 -8.16 -6.57 -30.49
C GLU A 90 -7.57 -7.97 -30.17
N ASP A 91 -6.25 -8.08 -30.19
CA ASP A 91 -5.53 -9.31 -29.84
C ASP A 91 -5.37 -9.53 -28.31
N GLY A 92 -5.82 -8.57 -27.48
CA GLY A 92 -5.74 -8.64 -26.03
C GLY A 92 -4.31 -8.53 -25.48
N LEU A 93 -3.35 -8.04 -26.26
CA LEU A 93 -1.94 -7.94 -25.84
C LEU A 93 -1.51 -6.56 -25.37
N VAL A 94 -2.10 -5.49 -25.90
CA VAL A 94 -1.71 -4.12 -25.57
C VAL A 94 -2.78 -3.44 -24.72
N TYR A 95 -2.39 -2.96 -23.55
CA TYR A 95 -3.24 -2.26 -22.59
C TYR A 95 -2.74 -0.82 -22.46
N THR A 96 -3.59 0.15 -22.73
CA THR A 96 -3.29 1.57 -22.57
C THR A 96 -4.09 2.13 -21.39
N PHE A 97 -3.39 2.48 -20.31
CA PHE A 97 -3.94 3.04 -19.10
C PHE A 97 -3.83 4.56 -19.09
N THR A 98 -4.86 5.24 -18.59
CA THR A 98 -4.79 6.66 -18.22
C THR A 98 -4.71 6.75 -16.70
N LEU A 99 -3.71 7.46 -16.16
CA LEU A 99 -3.52 7.62 -14.72
C LEU A 99 -4.37 8.78 -14.21
N ARG A 100 -4.98 8.60 -13.01
CA ARG A 100 -5.61 9.70 -12.29
C ARG A 100 -4.57 10.69 -11.76
N ASP A 101 -5.01 11.89 -11.40
CA ASP A 101 -4.14 12.83 -10.70
C ASP A 101 -3.87 12.33 -9.29
N ALA A 102 -2.59 12.20 -8.97
CA ALA A 102 -2.09 11.84 -7.66
C ALA A 102 -0.74 12.48 -7.40
N LYS A 103 -0.37 12.54 -6.13
CA LYS A 103 0.91 13.08 -5.68
C LYS A 103 1.59 12.10 -4.74
N TRP A 104 2.90 12.07 -4.81
CA TRP A 104 3.74 11.46 -3.79
C TRP A 104 3.65 12.25 -2.47
N SER A 105 4.14 11.67 -1.39
CA SER A 105 4.14 12.30 -0.05
C SER A 105 4.96 13.59 0.01
N ASP A 106 5.91 13.78 -0.90
CA ASP A 106 6.71 15.02 -1.04
C ASP A 106 6.00 16.11 -1.86
N GLY A 107 4.82 15.80 -2.40
CA GLY A 107 4.01 16.72 -3.21
C GLY A 107 4.30 16.66 -4.72
N SER A 108 5.30 15.92 -5.17
CA SER A 108 5.55 15.70 -6.60
C SER A 108 4.43 14.90 -7.27
N ALA A 109 4.22 15.09 -8.57
CA ALA A 109 3.19 14.38 -9.31
C ALA A 109 3.59 12.93 -9.57
N VAL A 110 2.65 12.00 -9.39
CA VAL A 110 2.81 10.61 -9.87
C VAL A 110 2.64 10.56 -11.37
N LYS A 111 3.59 9.90 -12.05
CA LYS A 111 3.70 9.82 -13.50
C LYS A 111 3.73 8.38 -13.99
N ALA A 112 3.39 8.16 -15.26
CA ALA A 112 3.52 6.86 -15.91
C ALA A 112 4.96 6.31 -15.88
N GLN A 113 5.96 7.20 -15.90
CA GLN A 113 7.36 6.82 -15.80
C GLN A 113 7.73 6.15 -14.47
N ASP A 114 7.01 6.45 -13.37
CA ASP A 114 7.23 5.81 -12.07
C ASP A 114 6.87 4.32 -12.13
N PHE A 115 5.78 3.99 -12.83
CA PHE A 115 5.38 2.60 -13.09
C PHE A 115 6.39 1.87 -13.99
N VAL A 116 6.87 2.53 -15.05
CA VAL A 116 7.92 1.98 -15.93
C VAL A 116 9.17 1.65 -15.12
N PHE A 117 9.58 2.55 -14.24
CA PHE A 117 10.74 2.35 -13.36
C PHE A 117 10.55 1.11 -12.48
N THR A 118 9.41 1.01 -11.77
CA THR A 118 9.12 -0.12 -10.88
C THR A 118 9.07 -1.45 -11.64
N TYR A 119 8.34 -1.53 -12.76
CA TYR A 119 8.24 -2.77 -13.52
C TYR A 119 9.59 -3.21 -14.14
N ARG A 120 10.43 -2.27 -14.58
CA ARG A 120 11.78 -2.58 -15.01
C ARG A 120 12.65 -3.11 -13.89
N LYS A 121 12.55 -2.51 -12.70
CA LYS A 121 13.27 -3.00 -11.52
C LYS A 121 12.85 -4.42 -11.14
N LEU A 122 11.54 -4.73 -11.16
CA LEU A 122 11.01 -6.06 -10.89
C LEU A 122 11.57 -7.17 -11.78
N VAL A 123 11.95 -6.88 -13.02
CA VAL A 123 12.49 -7.88 -13.96
C VAL A 123 14.01 -7.81 -14.11
N ASN A 124 14.67 -6.83 -13.50
CA ASN A 124 16.11 -6.67 -13.58
C ASN A 124 16.81 -7.63 -12.60
N PRO A 125 17.57 -8.63 -13.07
CA PRO A 125 18.23 -9.59 -12.19
C PRO A 125 19.37 -9.00 -11.35
N GLN A 126 19.73 -7.73 -11.58
CA GLN A 126 20.80 -7.03 -10.87
C GLN A 126 20.29 -6.11 -9.74
N GLU A 127 18.97 -5.82 -9.69
CA GLU A 127 18.43 -4.76 -8.83
C GLU A 127 17.39 -5.24 -7.80
N GLY A 128 16.91 -6.47 -7.86
CA GLY A 128 15.87 -6.86 -6.92
C GLY A 128 15.47 -8.32 -6.98
N HIS A 129 14.53 -8.69 -6.12
CA HIS A 129 13.86 -10.00 -6.18
C HIS A 129 13.03 -10.08 -7.45
N VAL A 130 13.41 -11.01 -8.28
CA VAL A 130 12.82 -11.20 -9.59
C VAL A 130 11.43 -11.78 -9.45
N ALA A 131 10.40 -10.95 -9.60
CA ALA A 131 9.02 -11.39 -9.51
C ALA A 131 8.63 -12.22 -10.74
N GLN A 132 8.40 -13.52 -10.57
CA GLN A 132 7.88 -14.39 -11.64
C GLN A 132 6.50 -13.93 -12.14
N SER A 133 5.73 -13.22 -11.31
CA SER A 133 4.46 -12.61 -11.72
C SER A 133 4.64 -11.60 -12.85
N ALA A 134 5.80 -10.97 -12.97
CA ALA A 134 6.13 -10.05 -14.06
C ALA A 134 6.37 -10.74 -15.42
N ASP A 135 6.43 -12.07 -15.48
CA ASP A 135 6.59 -12.82 -16.74
C ASP A 135 5.45 -12.62 -17.74
N VAL A 136 4.34 -12.07 -17.28
CA VAL A 136 3.21 -11.68 -18.14
C VAL A 136 3.59 -10.56 -19.14
N PHE A 137 4.55 -9.69 -18.77
CA PHE A 137 4.99 -8.61 -19.64
C PHE A 137 5.88 -9.13 -20.78
N LYS A 138 5.71 -8.56 -21.94
CA LYS A 138 6.53 -8.88 -23.11
C LYS A 138 8.02 -8.72 -22.79
N ASN A 139 8.82 -9.68 -23.21
CA ASN A 139 10.27 -9.76 -23.00
C ASN A 139 10.74 -9.98 -21.55
N ALA A 140 9.88 -10.00 -20.55
CA ALA A 140 10.29 -10.11 -19.14
C ALA A 140 11.22 -11.33 -18.89
N LYS A 141 10.89 -12.50 -19.42
CA LYS A 141 11.73 -13.71 -19.29
C LYS A 141 13.11 -13.55 -19.91
N LYS A 142 13.21 -12.93 -21.09
CA LYS A 142 14.47 -12.70 -21.80
C LYS A 142 15.35 -11.67 -21.06
N ILE A 143 14.72 -10.67 -20.45
CA ILE A 143 15.44 -9.69 -19.63
C ILE A 143 16.00 -10.39 -18.39
N ARG A 144 15.20 -11.20 -17.70
CA ARG A 144 15.63 -11.94 -16.50
C ARG A 144 16.76 -12.92 -16.79
N SER A 145 16.77 -13.55 -17.98
CA SER A 145 17.86 -14.44 -18.41
C SER A 145 19.11 -13.68 -18.88
N GLY A 146 19.05 -12.34 -18.97
CA GLY A 146 20.15 -11.51 -19.46
C GLY A 146 20.28 -11.49 -20.99
N GLU A 147 19.29 -11.99 -21.72
CA GLU A 147 19.26 -11.99 -23.19
C GLU A 147 18.93 -10.61 -23.78
N LEU A 148 18.13 -9.82 -23.03
CA LEU A 148 17.71 -8.48 -23.44
C LEU A 148 17.94 -7.46 -22.32
N PRO A 149 18.19 -6.19 -22.65
CA PRO A 149 18.27 -5.10 -21.66
C PRO A 149 16.89 -4.77 -21.11
N VAL A 150 16.83 -4.15 -19.92
CA VAL A 150 15.57 -3.83 -19.22
C VAL A 150 14.68 -2.84 -19.98
N GLU A 151 15.27 -2.04 -20.85
CA GLU A 151 14.59 -1.06 -21.71
C GLU A 151 13.63 -1.73 -22.70
N GLU A 152 13.87 -2.99 -23.06
CA GLU A 152 13.07 -3.80 -24.00
C GLU A 152 11.83 -4.42 -23.33
N LEU A 153 11.60 -4.16 -22.03
CA LEU A 153 10.36 -4.58 -21.36
C LEU A 153 9.15 -3.96 -22.04
N GLY A 154 8.10 -4.76 -22.24
CA GLY A 154 6.84 -4.32 -22.83
C GLY A 154 6.05 -3.34 -21.97
N VAL A 155 6.72 -2.40 -21.30
CA VAL A 155 6.07 -1.34 -20.48
C VAL A 155 6.73 0.00 -20.81
N LYS A 156 5.92 0.99 -21.20
CA LYS A 156 6.41 2.33 -21.53
C LYS A 156 5.42 3.42 -21.15
N ALA A 157 5.94 4.57 -20.77
CA ALA A 157 5.19 5.81 -20.65
C ALA A 157 5.08 6.48 -22.03
N LEU A 158 3.86 6.70 -22.50
CA LEU A 158 3.62 7.46 -23.74
C LEU A 158 3.66 8.97 -23.48
N ASP A 159 3.23 9.36 -22.29
CA ASP A 159 3.31 10.70 -21.71
C ASP A 159 3.26 10.58 -20.17
N ASP A 160 3.17 11.72 -19.45
CA ASP A 160 3.14 11.74 -17.99
C ASP A 160 1.96 10.97 -17.37
N LYS A 161 0.86 10.79 -18.10
CA LYS A 161 -0.37 10.17 -17.61
C LYS A 161 -0.81 8.92 -18.39
N THR A 162 -0.12 8.56 -19.43
CA THR A 162 -0.48 7.44 -20.29
C THR A 162 0.60 6.36 -20.21
N LEU A 163 0.21 5.21 -19.67
CA LEU A 163 1.05 4.02 -19.54
C LEU A 163 0.56 2.95 -20.53
N GLU A 164 1.47 2.43 -21.34
CA GLU A 164 1.20 1.30 -22.22
C GLU A 164 1.91 0.05 -21.69
N ILE A 165 1.16 -1.04 -21.57
CA ILE A 165 1.66 -2.36 -21.17
C ILE A 165 1.39 -3.33 -22.31
N THR A 166 2.44 -3.97 -22.82
CA THR A 166 2.36 -5.05 -23.80
C THR A 166 2.64 -6.37 -23.11
N LEU A 167 1.79 -7.36 -23.34
CA LEU A 167 1.89 -8.69 -22.74
C LEU A 167 2.58 -9.66 -23.69
N GLU A 168 3.17 -10.74 -23.13
CA GLU A 168 3.71 -11.85 -23.90
C GLU A 168 2.58 -12.72 -24.48
N ASN A 169 1.52 -12.94 -23.72
CA ASN A 169 0.31 -13.67 -24.09
C ASN A 169 -0.92 -12.99 -23.47
N PRO A 170 -2.13 -13.18 -24.01
CA PRO A 170 -3.33 -12.65 -23.40
C PRO A 170 -3.52 -13.14 -21.96
N ALA A 171 -3.72 -12.20 -21.01
CA ALA A 171 -3.82 -12.49 -19.58
C ALA A 171 -5.08 -11.84 -18.97
N PRO A 172 -6.25 -12.51 -18.97
CA PRO A 172 -7.48 -11.95 -18.43
C PRO A 172 -7.42 -11.67 -16.92
N TYR A 173 -6.43 -12.22 -16.22
CA TYR A 173 -6.16 -11.98 -14.80
C TYR A 173 -5.23 -10.76 -14.54
N LEU A 174 -4.82 -10.05 -15.58
CA LEU A 174 -3.91 -8.90 -15.49
C LEU A 174 -4.38 -7.86 -14.45
N PRO A 175 -5.67 -7.47 -14.35
CA PRO A 175 -6.12 -6.51 -13.36
C PRO A 175 -5.74 -6.93 -11.92
N LYS A 176 -5.81 -8.22 -11.60
CA LYS A 176 -5.42 -8.73 -10.29
C LYS A 176 -3.90 -8.67 -10.05
N LEU A 177 -3.09 -8.85 -11.08
CA LEU A 177 -1.63 -8.71 -10.96
C LEU A 177 -1.19 -7.26 -10.73
N LEU A 178 -2.00 -6.29 -11.17
CA LEU A 178 -1.71 -4.87 -11.09
C LEU A 178 -2.32 -4.18 -9.87
N THR A 179 -2.66 -4.94 -8.82
CA THR A 179 -3.25 -4.39 -7.59
C THR A 179 -2.23 -3.84 -6.60
N GLY A 180 -0.93 -3.90 -6.88
CA GLY A 180 0.15 -3.36 -6.04
C GLY A 180 1.09 -4.42 -5.54
#